data_f57502f59dc37f5eea58c0497d1b9527
#
_entry.id   f57502f59dc37f5eea58c0497d1b9527
#
_cell.length_a   1.000
_cell.length_b   1.000
_cell.length_c   1.000
_cell.angle_alpha   90.00
_cell.angle_beta   90.00
_cell.angle_gamma   90.00
#
_symmetry.space_group_name_H-M   'P 1'
#
loop_
_entity.id
_entity.type
_entity.pdbx_description
1 polymer ?
#
loop_
_entity_poly.entity_id
_entity_poly.type
_entity_poly.pdbx_seq_one_letter_code
_entity_poly.pdbx_strand_id
1 'polypeptide(L)'
;KVIAQAAGQLGATIVVVIHNANGKSILGRLAILMSADAVSGVNAAPLGGAVFTVSKSVYSGKAIAHYQLNSSNKVLSLMGNALQPQILGEEVNPQPIGLEVAAPKLQLVSRETETGHVPLPEAEKVVSAGRGMKGPENWGIVEELAAALGATTACSRPVADTGWRPHHEHVGQTGVAIRPNLYIAIGISGAIQHLAGMSGSKVIVAI
;
A
#
# COMPACT_ATOMS: atom_id res chain seq x y z
N LYS A 1 7.66 20.32 -1.29
CA LYS A 1 8.13 21.52 -0.58
C LYS A 1 7.47 21.62 0.79
N VAL A 2 6.13 21.62 0.88
CA VAL A 2 5.38 21.79 2.14
C VAL A 2 5.85 20.82 3.23
N ILE A 3 5.93 19.51 2.93
CA ILE A 3 6.40 18.49 3.89
C ILE A 3 7.84 18.77 4.36
N ALA A 4 8.73 19.16 3.44
CA ALA A 4 10.12 19.47 3.81
C ALA A 4 10.22 20.72 4.71
N GLN A 5 9.39 21.74 4.46
CA GLN A 5 9.31 22.92 5.32
C GLN A 5 8.76 22.58 6.70
N ALA A 6 7.69 21.77 6.76
CA ALA A 6 7.13 21.29 8.02
C ALA A 6 8.15 20.49 8.83
N ALA A 7 8.86 19.56 8.18
CA ALA A 7 9.91 18.77 8.81
C ALA A 7 11.02 19.67 9.39
N GLY A 8 11.44 20.69 8.63
CA GLY A 8 12.44 21.67 9.09
C GLY A 8 11.97 22.47 10.30
N GLN A 9 10.73 22.97 10.31
CA GLN A 9 10.17 23.72 11.43
C GLN A 9 10.02 22.87 12.70
N LEU A 10 9.68 21.58 12.51
CA LEU A 10 9.50 20.63 13.62
C LEU A 10 10.80 19.96 14.07
N GLY A 11 11.93 20.21 13.40
CA GLY A 11 13.19 19.51 13.66
C GLY A 11 13.10 18.02 13.36
N ALA A 12 12.15 17.57 12.49
CA ALA A 12 11.95 16.18 12.20
C ALA A 12 13.03 15.66 11.23
N THR A 13 13.80 14.70 11.66
CA THR A 13 14.86 14.06 10.87
C THR A 13 14.37 12.82 10.10
N ILE A 14 13.22 12.28 10.46
CA ILE A 14 12.62 11.12 9.80
C ILE A 14 11.23 11.50 9.31
N VAL A 15 10.99 11.35 8.01
CA VAL A 15 9.67 11.54 7.41
C VAL A 15 9.18 10.23 6.82
N VAL A 16 8.01 9.80 7.26
CA VAL A 16 7.35 8.60 6.75
C VAL A 16 6.10 9.00 5.97
N VAL A 17 5.99 8.53 4.74
CA VAL A 17 4.82 8.70 3.89
C VAL A 17 4.19 7.34 3.59
N ILE A 18 2.90 7.31 3.29
CA ILE A 18 2.23 6.09 2.86
C ILE A 18 2.76 5.62 1.48
N HIS A 19 2.93 4.32 1.29
CA HIS A 19 3.41 3.74 0.03
C HIS A 19 2.27 3.57 -1.00
N ASN A 20 1.56 4.64 -1.33
CA ASN A 20 0.59 4.71 -2.42
C ASN A 20 1.14 5.53 -3.59
N ALA A 21 0.32 5.76 -4.61
CA ALA A 21 0.72 6.53 -5.80
C ALA A 21 1.27 7.92 -5.44
N ASN A 22 0.61 8.62 -4.52
CA ASN A 22 1.01 9.96 -4.07
C ASN A 22 2.35 9.91 -3.31
N GLY A 23 2.49 9.02 -2.32
CA GLY A 23 3.71 8.87 -1.54
C GLY A 23 4.91 8.49 -2.41
N LYS A 24 4.72 7.55 -3.35
CA LYS A 24 5.77 7.18 -4.32
C LYS A 24 6.22 8.37 -5.18
N SER A 25 5.27 9.17 -5.67
CA SER A 25 5.56 10.29 -6.58
C SER A 25 6.38 11.41 -5.92
N ILE A 26 6.22 11.60 -4.62
CA ILE A 26 6.91 12.69 -3.89
C ILE A 26 8.20 12.26 -3.20
N LEU A 27 8.41 10.94 -2.97
CA LEU A 27 9.48 10.41 -2.14
C LEU A 27 10.88 10.91 -2.54
N GLY A 28 11.25 10.74 -3.81
CA GLY A 28 12.57 11.12 -4.30
C GLY A 28 12.83 12.63 -4.23
N ARG A 29 11.81 13.42 -4.58
CA ARG A 29 11.92 14.88 -4.48
C ARG A 29 12.00 15.35 -3.03
N LEU A 30 11.28 14.70 -2.14
CA LEU A 30 11.33 15.01 -0.70
C LEU A 30 12.70 14.68 -0.13
N ALA A 31 13.28 13.54 -0.51
CA ALA A 31 14.62 13.14 -0.11
C ALA A 31 15.69 14.19 -0.52
N ILE A 32 15.63 14.68 -1.75
CA ILE A 32 16.55 15.73 -2.22
C ILE A 32 16.38 17.02 -1.40
N LEU A 33 15.15 17.46 -1.17
CA LEU A 33 14.84 18.69 -0.41
C LEU A 33 15.29 18.62 1.05
N MET A 34 15.39 17.43 1.62
CA MET A 34 15.81 17.20 3.00
C MET A 34 17.26 16.73 3.11
N SER A 35 18.00 16.57 2.01
CA SER A 35 19.32 15.93 1.97
C SER A 35 19.31 14.59 2.72
N ALA A 36 18.32 13.74 2.43
CA ALA A 36 17.99 12.54 3.16
C ALA A 36 18.25 11.27 2.34
N ASP A 37 18.62 10.18 3.02
CA ASP A 37 18.49 8.84 2.46
C ASP A 37 17.02 8.48 2.30
N ALA A 38 16.67 7.74 1.23
CA ALA A 38 15.30 7.37 0.96
C ALA A 38 15.11 5.88 0.64
N VAL A 39 14.12 5.25 1.27
CA VAL A 39 13.71 3.88 0.94
C VAL A 39 12.21 3.82 0.69
N SER A 40 11.88 3.28 -0.48
CA SER A 40 10.50 3.11 -0.93
C SER A 40 10.00 1.70 -0.63
N GLY A 41 8.81 1.57 -0.02
CA GLY A 41 8.15 0.29 0.24
C GLY A 41 8.72 -0.48 1.44
N VAL A 42 9.01 0.23 2.50
CA VAL A 42 9.40 -0.36 3.79
C VAL A 42 8.24 -1.20 4.34
N ASN A 43 8.52 -2.41 4.78
CA ASN A 43 7.52 -3.41 5.14
C ASN A 43 7.52 -3.84 6.61
N ALA A 44 8.35 -3.21 7.44
CA ALA A 44 8.42 -3.44 8.88
C ALA A 44 8.93 -2.19 9.60
N ALA A 45 8.84 -2.17 10.92
CA ALA A 45 9.50 -1.15 11.74
C ALA A 45 11.02 -1.17 11.50
N PRO A 46 11.70 -0.04 11.69
CA PRO A 46 13.16 -0.02 11.65
C PRO A 46 13.75 -1.04 12.63
N LEU A 47 14.81 -1.71 12.22
CA LEU A 47 15.53 -2.64 13.09
C LEU A 47 16.26 -1.85 14.18
N GLY A 48 16.19 -2.32 15.40
CA GLY A 48 16.93 -1.73 16.52
C GLY A 48 18.45 -1.88 16.33
N GLY A 49 19.21 -0.96 16.90
CA GLY A 49 20.68 -1.01 16.85
C GLY A 49 21.30 0.37 16.70
N ALA A 50 22.63 0.40 16.63
CA ALA A 50 23.42 1.63 16.46
C ALA A 50 23.21 2.30 15.09
N VAL A 51 22.74 1.54 14.09
CA VAL A 51 22.55 2.00 12.71
C VAL A 51 21.07 1.88 12.33
N PHE A 52 20.54 2.96 11.76
CA PHE A 52 19.16 2.97 11.28
C PHE A 52 19.00 2.07 10.05
N THR A 53 18.36 0.93 10.24
CA THR A 53 18.19 -0.08 9.19
C THR A 53 16.71 -0.36 8.98
N VAL A 54 16.28 -0.40 7.72
CA VAL A 54 14.90 -0.75 7.32
C VAL A 54 14.89 -1.95 6.38
N SER A 55 13.79 -2.68 6.36
CA SER A 55 13.62 -3.84 5.50
C SER A 55 12.57 -3.61 4.42
N LYS A 56 12.77 -4.28 3.29
CA LYS A 56 11.91 -4.22 2.13
C LYS A 56 11.90 -5.56 1.39
N SER A 57 10.73 -6.00 0.95
CA SER A 57 10.62 -7.14 0.04
C SER A 57 11.12 -6.79 -1.35
N VAL A 58 11.95 -7.65 -1.94
CA VAL A 58 12.50 -7.50 -3.28
C VAL A 58 12.30 -8.78 -4.09
N TYR A 59 12.53 -8.73 -5.41
CA TYR A 59 12.34 -9.87 -6.32
C TYR A 59 10.94 -10.49 -6.19
N SER A 60 9.89 -9.65 -6.24
CA SER A 60 8.50 -10.08 -6.11
C SER A 60 8.20 -10.88 -4.82
N GLY A 61 8.84 -10.49 -3.71
CA GLY A 61 8.63 -11.11 -2.40
C GLY A 61 9.53 -12.32 -2.10
N LYS A 62 10.42 -12.71 -3.02
CA LYS A 62 11.31 -13.86 -2.85
C LYS A 62 12.49 -13.61 -1.91
N ALA A 63 12.83 -12.35 -1.65
CA ALA A 63 13.91 -11.97 -0.75
C ALA A 63 13.53 -10.71 0.05
N ILE A 64 14.21 -10.53 1.18
CA ILE A 64 14.13 -9.32 1.99
C ILE A 64 15.49 -8.63 1.92
N ALA A 65 15.50 -7.37 1.49
CA ALA A 65 16.69 -6.53 1.53
C ALA A 65 16.66 -5.66 2.79
N HIS A 66 17.79 -5.57 3.46
CA HIS A 66 18.01 -4.64 4.57
C HIS A 66 18.83 -3.46 4.08
N TYR A 67 18.29 -2.26 4.26
CA TYR A 67 18.92 -0.99 3.85
C TYR A 67 19.40 -0.25 5.09
N GLN A 68 20.68 -0.02 5.17
CA GLN A 68 21.30 0.83 6.16
C GLN A 68 21.26 2.28 5.68
N LEU A 69 20.74 3.20 6.49
CA LEU A 69 20.60 4.62 6.18
C LEU A 69 21.59 5.43 7.02
N ASN A 70 22.55 6.07 6.37
CA ASN A 70 23.66 6.75 7.02
C ASN A 70 23.49 8.27 7.15
N SER A 71 22.65 8.88 6.28
CA SER A 71 22.35 10.32 6.37
C SER A 71 21.66 10.67 7.68
N SER A 72 21.84 11.88 8.19
CA SER A 72 21.12 12.39 9.36
C SER A 72 19.61 12.38 9.14
N ASN A 73 19.16 12.78 7.95
CA ASN A 73 17.75 12.77 7.58
C ASN A 73 17.36 11.52 6.79
N LYS A 74 16.14 11.06 6.96
CA LYS A 74 15.60 9.88 6.30
C LYS A 74 14.18 10.11 5.79
N VAL A 75 13.88 9.60 4.60
CA VAL A 75 12.54 9.63 4.01
C VAL A 75 12.13 8.21 3.65
N LEU A 76 11.04 7.74 4.21
CA LEU A 76 10.56 6.37 4.02
C LEU A 76 9.17 6.38 3.45
N SER A 77 8.84 5.44 2.55
CA SER A 77 7.44 5.13 2.31
C SER A 77 7.10 3.76 2.90
N LEU A 78 6.07 3.73 3.75
CA LEU A 78 5.64 2.55 4.49
C LEU A 78 4.51 1.86 3.73
N MET A 79 4.64 0.56 3.55
CA MET A 79 3.59 -0.28 2.94
C MET A 79 2.33 -0.29 3.82
N GLY A 80 1.17 -0.33 3.20
CA GLY A 80 -0.08 -0.57 3.91
C GLY A 80 -0.02 -1.87 4.72
N ASN A 81 -0.66 -1.91 5.87
CA ASN A 81 -0.71 -3.06 6.79
C ASN A 81 0.67 -3.61 7.24
N ALA A 82 1.76 -2.85 7.01
CA ALA A 82 3.10 -3.24 7.44
C ALA A 82 3.25 -3.26 8.97
N LEU A 83 2.54 -2.37 9.64
CA LEU A 83 2.51 -2.25 11.10
C LEU A 83 1.07 -2.32 11.58
N GLN A 84 0.88 -2.88 12.78
CA GLN A 84 -0.42 -2.82 13.46
C GLN A 84 -0.54 -1.48 14.17
N PRO A 85 -1.63 -0.73 13.98
CA PRO A 85 -1.91 0.48 14.73
C PRO A 85 -2.01 0.15 16.23
N GLN A 86 -1.43 1.01 17.07
CA GLN A 86 -1.53 0.93 18.51
C GLN A 86 -1.97 2.28 19.06
N ILE A 87 -2.92 2.26 19.97
CA ILE A 87 -3.33 3.47 20.70
C ILE A 87 -2.35 3.63 21.85
N LEU A 88 -1.52 4.68 21.78
CA LEU A 88 -0.45 4.93 22.74
C LEU A 88 -0.76 6.02 23.77
N GLY A 89 -1.91 6.68 23.68
CA GLY A 89 -2.24 7.80 24.55
C GLY A 89 -3.67 8.30 24.38
N GLU A 90 -3.93 9.49 24.92
CA GLU A 90 -5.21 10.17 24.80
C GLU A 90 -5.36 10.88 23.46
N GLU A 91 -6.58 11.30 23.13
CA GLU A 91 -6.88 12.09 21.94
C GLU A 91 -6.13 13.42 21.96
N VAL A 92 -5.45 13.76 20.87
CA VAL A 92 -4.65 14.99 20.76
C VAL A 92 -5.33 15.94 19.79
N ASN A 93 -5.46 17.21 20.18
CA ASN A 93 -5.97 18.24 19.31
C ASN A 93 -4.89 18.67 18.28
N PRO A 94 -5.18 18.66 16.97
CA PRO A 94 -4.25 19.12 15.95
C PRO A 94 -3.91 20.61 16.16
N GLN A 95 -2.63 20.95 16.02
CA GLN A 95 -2.18 22.35 16.03
C GLN A 95 -1.84 22.80 14.61
N PRO A 96 -2.30 23.99 14.18
CA PRO A 96 -1.97 24.50 12.87
C PRO A 96 -0.50 24.91 12.78
N ILE A 97 0.16 24.56 11.69
CA ILE A 97 1.52 25.03 11.34
C ILE A 97 1.39 26.08 10.25
N GLY A 98 1.94 27.28 10.48
CA GLY A 98 2.04 28.32 9.46
C GLY A 98 3.15 27.98 8.46
N LEU A 99 2.77 27.66 7.22
CA LEU A 99 3.70 27.36 6.13
C LEU A 99 3.42 28.27 4.93
N GLU A 100 4.49 28.76 4.33
CA GLU A 100 4.38 29.46 3.04
C GLU A 100 4.20 28.45 1.91
N VAL A 101 2.98 28.39 1.36
CA VAL A 101 2.66 27.52 0.23
C VAL A 101 2.59 28.35 -1.04
N ALA A 102 3.54 28.15 -1.96
CA ALA A 102 3.49 28.77 -3.27
C ALA A 102 2.22 28.34 -4.03
N ALA A 103 1.64 29.24 -4.80
CA ALA A 103 0.48 28.93 -5.63
C ALA A 103 0.75 27.70 -6.54
N PRO A 104 -0.19 26.76 -6.64
CA PRO A 104 -0.01 25.59 -7.47
C PRO A 104 0.02 25.99 -8.96
N LYS A 105 0.92 25.36 -9.72
CA LYS A 105 0.97 25.53 -11.19
C LYS A 105 -0.12 24.73 -11.93
N LEU A 106 -0.72 23.76 -11.25
CA LEU A 106 -1.78 22.90 -11.76
C LEU A 106 -3.04 23.16 -10.95
N GLN A 107 -4.17 23.23 -11.63
CA GLN A 107 -5.48 23.36 -11.02
C GLN A 107 -6.24 22.05 -11.21
N LEU A 108 -6.80 21.51 -10.12
CA LEU A 108 -7.68 20.35 -10.18
C LEU A 108 -9.03 20.79 -10.77
N VAL A 109 -9.40 20.26 -11.93
CA VAL A 109 -10.64 20.59 -12.62
C VAL A 109 -11.80 19.72 -12.11
N SER A 110 -11.56 18.43 -11.97
CA SER A 110 -12.55 17.47 -11.45
C SER A 110 -11.87 16.32 -10.73
N ARG A 111 -12.60 15.69 -9.84
CA ARG A 111 -12.18 14.46 -9.15
C ARG A 111 -13.34 13.49 -9.12
N GLU A 112 -13.14 12.33 -9.73
CA GLU A 112 -14.03 11.19 -9.58
C GLU A 112 -13.47 10.30 -8.46
N THR A 113 -14.30 10.02 -7.48
CA THR A 113 -13.93 9.16 -6.34
C THR A 113 -14.92 8.02 -6.27
N GLU A 114 -14.43 6.80 -6.31
CA GLU A 114 -15.24 5.62 -6.03
C GLU A 114 -15.65 5.66 -4.54
N THR A 115 -16.94 5.46 -4.30
CA THR A 115 -17.52 5.43 -2.95
C THR A 115 -18.16 4.08 -2.69
N GLY A 116 -18.17 3.64 -1.43
CA GLY A 116 -18.89 2.43 -1.01
C GLY A 116 -18.03 1.18 -0.80
N HIS A 117 -16.77 1.19 -1.24
CA HIS A 117 -15.85 0.06 -1.03
C HIS A 117 -14.49 0.55 -0.51
N VAL A 118 -13.88 -0.26 0.36
CA VAL A 118 -12.49 -0.02 0.79
C VAL A 118 -11.58 -0.34 -0.39
N PRO A 119 -10.71 0.59 -0.84
CA PRO A 119 -9.79 0.32 -1.93
C PRO A 119 -8.88 -0.87 -1.62
N LEU A 120 -8.58 -1.70 -2.63
CA LEU A 120 -7.74 -2.89 -2.46
C LEU A 120 -6.41 -2.66 -1.72
N PRO A 121 -5.66 -1.56 -1.97
CA PRO A 121 -4.42 -1.29 -1.24
C PRO A 121 -4.60 -1.07 0.27
N GLU A 122 -5.80 -0.72 0.70
CA GLU A 122 -6.16 -0.40 2.09
C GLU A 122 -6.96 -1.52 2.75
N ALA A 123 -7.38 -2.53 1.97
CA ALA A 123 -8.21 -3.61 2.45
C ALA A 123 -7.47 -4.52 3.45
N GLU A 124 -8.09 -4.76 4.59
CA GLU A 124 -7.59 -5.69 5.60
C GLU A 124 -7.93 -7.16 5.29
N LYS A 125 -9.06 -7.37 4.62
CA LYS A 125 -9.54 -8.69 4.20
C LYS A 125 -9.91 -8.64 2.72
N VAL A 126 -9.50 -9.64 1.96
CA VAL A 126 -9.75 -9.72 0.52
C VAL A 126 -10.25 -11.12 0.15
N VAL A 127 -11.32 -11.17 -0.62
CA VAL A 127 -11.80 -12.38 -1.28
C VAL A 127 -11.55 -12.21 -2.77
N SER A 128 -10.68 -13.03 -3.32
CA SER A 128 -10.26 -12.96 -4.71
C SER A 128 -10.62 -14.23 -5.46
N ALA A 129 -11.08 -14.10 -6.70
CA ALA A 129 -11.38 -15.28 -7.47
C ALA A 129 -10.75 -15.27 -8.87
N GLY A 130 -10.60 -16.48 -9.41
CA GLY A 130 -9.97 -16.74 -10.69
C GLY A 130 -10.91 -17.37 -11.69
N ARG A 131 -10.37 -17.82 -12.85
CA ARG A 131 -11.12 -18.51 -13.90
C ARG A 131 -11.70 -19.87 -13.45
N GLY A 132 -11.27 -20.40 -12.31
CA GLY A 132 -11.88 -21.58 -11.70
C GLY A 132 -13.36 -21.39 -11.37
N MET A 133 -13.85 -20.13 -11.28
CA MET A 133 -15.27 -19.79 -11.17
C MET A 133 -16.09 -20.13 -12.42
N LYS A 134 -15.44 -20.40 -13.55
CA LYS A 134 -16.02 -20.81 -14.87
C LYS A 134 -16.80 -19.74 -15.60
N GLY A 135 -17.33 -18.71 -14.94
CA GLY A 135 -18.06 -17.62 -15.57
C GLY A 135 -18.42 -16.49 -14.60
N PRO A 136 -18.74 -15.29 -15.11
CA PRO A 136 -19.14 -14.15 -14.29
C PRO A 136 -20.45 -14.39 -13.53
N GLU A 137 -21.33 -15.27 -14.04
CA GLU A 137 -22.59 -15.67 -13.41
C GLU A 137 -22.40 -16.37 -12.06
N ASN A 138 -21.23 -16.94 -11.81
CA ASN A 138 -20.89 -17.61 -10.55
C ASN A 138 -20.22 -16.67 -9.54
N TRP A 139 -20.10 -15.37 -9.87
CA TRP A 139 -19.39 -14.43 -9.00
C TRP A 139 -20.15 -14.09 -7.71
N GLY A 140 -21.47 -14.34 -7.69
CA GLY A 140 -22.31 -14.06 -6.52
C GLY A 140 -21.78 -14.68 -5.21
N ILE A 141 -21.27 -15.90 -5.26
CA ILE A 141 -20.68 -16.55 -4.06
C ILE A 141 -19.46 -15.83 -3.51
N VAL A 142 -18.66 -15.18 -4.39
CA VAL A 142 -17.49 -14.39 -4.01
C VAL A 142 -17.93 -13.10 -3.32
N GLU A 143 -18.95 -12.44 -3.85
CA GLU A 143 -19.51 -11.21 -3.30
C GLU A 143 -20.21 -11.46 -1.96
N GLU A 144 -21.00 -12.54 -1.85
CA GLU A 144 -21.64 -12.96 -0.61
C GLU A 144 -20.63 -13.26 0.49
N LEU A 145 -19.56 -14.00 0.17
CA LEU A 145 -18.49 -14.28 1.12
C LEU A 145 -17.75 -13.00 1.53
N ALA A 146 -17.47 -12.11 0.58
CA ALA A 146 -16.83 -10.83 0.85
C ALA A 146 -17.71 -9.98 1.77
N ALA A 147 -19.00 -9.89 1.49
CA ALA A 147 -19.95 -9.16 2.33
C ALA A 147 -20.04 -9.73 3.75
N ALA A 148 -20.12 -11.05 3.90
CA ALA A 148 -20.18 -11.73 5.20
C ALA A 148 -18.93 -11.50 6.06
N LEU A 149 -17.75 -11.33 5.42
CA LEU A 149 -16.48 -11.09 6.10
C LEU A 149 -16.15 -9.59 6.28
N GLY A 150 -16.92 -8.69 5.68
CA GLY A 150 -16.55 -7.28 5.54
C GLY A 150 -15.24 -7.14 4.77
N ALA A 151 -15.08 -7.89 3.67
CA ALA A 151 -13.90 -7.94 2.84
C ALA A 151 -14.12 -7.22 1.50
N THR A 152 -13.02 -6.80 0.88
CA THR A 152 -13.04 -6.27 -0.50
C THR A 152 -12.87 -7.40 -1.50
N THR A 153 -13.60 -7.35 -2.62
CA THR A 153 -13.45 -8.30 -3.72
C THR A 153 -12.20 -7.99 -4.55
N ALA A 154 -11.61 -9.04 -5.13
CA ALA A 154 -10.50 -8.93 -6.05
C ALA A 154 -10.57 -10.03 -7.11
N CYS A 155 -9.75 -9.92 -8.15
CA CYS A 155 -9.70 -10.93 -9.18
C CYS A 155 -8.28 -11.20 -9.70
N SER A 156 -8.10 -12.34 -10.36
CA SER A 156 -6.89 -12.64 -11.11
C SER A 156 -6.89 -11.90 -12.46
N ARG A 157 -5.70 -11.68 -13.04
CA ARG A 157 -5.55 -11.01 -14.34
C ARG A 157 -6.44 -11.57 -15.45
N PRO A 158 -6.52 -12.90 -15.64
CA PRO A 158 -7.38 -13.46 -16.71
C PRO A 158 -8.86 -13.13 -16.54
N VAL A 159 -9.34 -12.93 -15.31
CA VAL A 159 -10.73 -12.52 -15.04
C VAL A 159 -10.97 -11.08 -15.48
N ALA A 160 -10.04 -10.18 -15.16
CA ALA A 160 -10.12 -8.79 -15.61
C ALA A 160 -9.98 -8.66 -17.13
N ASP A 161 -9.03 -9.38 -17.74
CA ASP A 161 -8.78 -9.36 -19.19
C ASP A 161 -9.98 -9.88 -20.00
N THR A 162 -10.78 -10.81 -19.44
CA THR A 162 -12.03 -11.30 -20.06
C THR A 162 -13.26 -10.45 -19.74
N GLY A 163 -13.09 -9.38 -18.95
CA GLY A 163 -14.16 -8.44 -18.64
C GLY A 163 -15.18 -8.94 -17.61
N TRP A 164 -14.90 -10.03 -16.87
CA TRP A 164 -15.79 -10.49 -15.79
C TRP A 164 -15.81 -9.51 -14.62
N ARG A 165 -14.62 -8.91 -14.33
CA ARG A 165 -14.48 -7.88 -13.29
C ARG A 165 -13.64 -6.72 -13.82
N PRO A 166 -13.80 -5.51 -13.25
CA PRO A 166 -13.06 -4.35 -13.67
C PRO A 166 -11.55 -4.48 -13.34
N HIS A 167 -10.70 -3.84 -14.13
CA HIS A 167 -9.24 -3.93 -13.99
C HIS A 167 -8.70 -3.42 -12.65
N HIS A 168 -9.41 -2.53 -11.96
CA HIS A 168 -8.98 -2.04 -10.65
C HIS A 168 -9.07 -3.11 -9.54
N GLU A 169 -9.83 -4.20 -9.76
CA GLU A 169 -9.85 -5.36 -8.87
C GLU A 169 -8.73 -6.37 -9.14
N HIS A 170 -7.94 -6.17 -10.20
CA HIS A 170 -6.88 -7.10 -10.57
C HIS A 170 -5.69 -7.04 -9.59
N VAL A 171 -5.44 -8.13 -8.90
CA VAL A 171 -4.28 -8.33 -8.02
C VAL A 171 -3.18 -9.09 -8.75
N GLY A 172 -1.96 -8.56 -8.72
CA GLY A 172 -0.81 -9.20 -9.34
C GLY A 172 0.35 -8.24 -9.62
N GLN A 173 1.39 -8.75 -10.26
CA GLN A 173 2.60 -8.00 -10.59
C GLN A 173 2.32 -6.74 -11.43
N THR A 174 1.37 -6.84 -12.38
CA THR A 174 0.97 -5.73 -13.26
C THR A 174 -0.33 -5.05 -12.82
N GLY A 175 -0.96 -5.55 -11.78
CA GLY A 175 -2.14 -4.98 -11.15
C GLY A 175 -1.81 -4.31 -9.83
N VAL A 176 -2.74 -4.44 -8.88
CA VAL A 176 -2.59 -3.90 -7.54
C VAL A 176 -1.80 -4.88 -6.67
N ALA A 177 -0.75 -4.41 -6.01
CA ALA A 177 -0.05 -5.17 -4.97
C ALA A 177 -0.65 -4.83 -3.60
N ILE A 178 -1.06 -5.86 -2.86
CA ILE A 178 -1.78 -5.74 -1.60
C ILE A 178 -1.14 -6.56 -0.49
N ARG A 179 -1.47 -6.23 0.75
CA ARG A 179 -0.99 -6.93 1.95
C ARG A 179 -2.09 -7.02 3.01
N PRO A 180 -3.23 -7.66 2.71
CA PRO A 180 -4.31 -7.82 3.68
C PRO A 180 -3.88 -8.73 4.83
N ASN A 181 -4.63 -8.66 5.94
CA ASN A 181 -4.49 -9.59 7.04
C ASN A 181 -4.98 -11.00 6.63
N LEU A 182 -6.03 -11.04 5.78
CA LEU A 182 -6.61 -12.28 5.24
C LEU A 182 -6.81 -12.14 3.73
N TYR A 183 -6.29 -13.10 2.97
CA TYR A 183 -6.50 -13.23 1.53
C TYR A 183 -7.10 -14.61 1.24
N ILE A 184 -8.32 -14.66 0.70
CA ILE A 184 -8.96 -15.89 0.27
C ILE A 184 -8.90 -15.95 -1.26
N ALA A 185 -8.28 -16.99 -1.79
CA ALA A 185 -8.11 -17.22 -3.22
C ALA A 185 -8.99 -18.37 -3.68
N ILE A 186 -10.00 -18.11 -4.53
CA ILE A 186 -10.98 -19.10 -5.01
C ILE A 186 -10.77 -19.34 -6.50
N GLY A 187 -10.47 -20.58 -6.88
CA GLY A 187 -10.29 -20.94 -8.29
C GLY A 187 -9.15 -20.19 -9.00
N ILE A 188 -8.11 -19.80 -8.26
CA ILE A 188 -6.91 -19.13 -8.76
C ILE A 188 -5.79 -20.15 -8.90
N SER A 189 -5.13 -20.21 -10.06
CA SER A 189 -4.07 -21.18 -10.35
C SER A 189 -2.72 -20.93 -9.65
N GLY A 190 -2.58 -19.79 -8.94
CA GLY A 190 -1.34 -19.48 -8.23
C GLY A 190 -0.16 -19.12 -9.14
N ALA A 191 -0.41 -18.54 -10.30
CA ALA A 191 0.65 -18.05 -11.17
C ALA A 191 1.56 -17.07 -10.43
N ILE A 192 2.87 -17.11 -10.71
CA ILE A 192 3.88 -16.28 -10.02
C ILE A 192 3.57 -14.78 -10.10
N GLN A 193 2.94 -14.34 -11.18
CA GLN A 193 2.51 -12.95 -11.36
C GLN A 193 1.41 -12.55 -10.37
N HIS A 194 0.50 -13.48 -10.06
CA HIS A 194 -0.53 -13.26 -9.06
C HIS A 194 0.07 -13.26 -7.64
N LEU A 195 0.91 -14.24 -7.35
CA LEU A 195 1.62 -14.34 -6.07
C LEU A 195 2.42 -13.07 -5.77
N ALA A 196 3.08 -12.48 -6.77
CA ALA A 196 3.83 -11.24 -6.60
C ALA A 196 2.97 -10.07 -6.08
N GLY A 197 1.66 -10.08 -6.35
CA GLY A 197 0.73 -9.06 -5.88
C GLY A 197 0.14 -9.30 -4.49
N MET A 198 0.16 -10.56 -3.97
CA MET A 198 -0.55 -10.88 -2.72
C MET A 198 0.28 -11.66 -1.68
N SER A 199 1.49 -12.10 -2.02
CA SER A 199 2.34 -12.88 -1.11
C SER A 199 2.73 -12.16 0.19
N GLY A 200 2.51 -10.85 0.28
CA GLY A 200 2.66 -10.07 1.50
C GLY A 200 1.50 -10.20 2.49
N SER A 201 0.42 -10.91 2.16
CA SER A 201 -0.72 -11.16 3.05
C SER A 201 -0.30 -11.97 4.27
N LYS A 202 -0.90 -11.72 5.44
CA LYS A 202 -0.53 -12.44 6.67
C LYS A 202 -1.07 -13.86 6.68
N VAL A 203 -2.30 -14.04 6.22
CA VAL A 203 -2.96 -15.36 6.08
C VAL A 203 -3.48 -15.50 4.66
N ILE A 204 -3.16 -16.61 4.03
CA ILE A 204 -3.62 -16.96 2.68
C ILE A 204 -4.38 -18.27 2.77
N VAL A 205 -5.62 -18.25 2.28
CA VAL A 205 -6.47 -19.45 2.15
C VAL A 205 -6.70 -19.69 0.67
N ALA A 206 -6.43 -20.88 0.19
CA ALA A 206 -6.65 -21.29 -1.20
C ALA A 206 -7.74 -22.37 -1.29
N ILE A 207 -8.67 -22.18 -2.23
CA ILE A 207 -9.81 -23.06 -2.50
C ILE A 207 -9.86 -23.39 -3.98
#